data_683d325b64ddb7e9b5f1d1ab0cc1340e
#
_entry.id   683d325b64ddb7e9b5f1d1ab0cc1340e
#
_cell.length_a   1.000
_cell.length_b   1.000
_cell.length_c   1.000
_cell.angle_alpha   90.00
_cell.angle_beta   90.00
_cell.angle_gamma   90.00
#
_symmetry.space_group_name_H-M   'P 1'
#
loop_
_entity.id
_entity.type
_entity.pdbx_description
1 polymer ?
#
loop_
_entity_poly.entity_id
_entity_poly.type
_entity_poly.pdbx_seq_one_letter_code
_entity_poly.pdbx_strand_id
1 'polypeptide(L)'
;AYTRCAALNKTADDICAVTDWHYMTLKRLGKDEEAAKLLDEITEDMPVSDEVANSYYQRLRVYKGLRAPETLFTNAGDGAGLDVITQGFGVANYYRMNGQEEKGVEMLKKVVYTAEHSKWYAAFGCLAARVDLKNIGQA
;
A
#
# COMPACT_ATOMS: atom_id res chain seq x y z
N ALA A 1 -9.59 -13.83 8.51
CA ALA A 1 -10.39 -13.03 7.58
C ALA A 1 -9.81 -13.09 6.17
N TYR A 2 -8.58 -12.63 5.93
CA TYR A 2 -7.96 -12.55 4.60
C TYR A 2 -7.86 -13.89 3.87
N THR A 3 -7.52 -15.00 4.55
CA THR A 3 -7.47 -16.34 3.95
C THR A 3 -8.81 -16.76 3.34
N ARG A 4 -9.92 -16.44 4.03
CA ARG A 4 -11.27 -16.72 3.51
C ARG A 4 -11.63 -15.79 2.35
N CYS A 5 -11.21 -14.55 2.41
CA CYS A 5 -11.39 -13.60 1.33
C CYS A 5 -10.62 -14.04 0.07
N ALA A 6 -9.35 -14.41 0.22
CA ALA A 6 -8.51 -14.90 -0.87
C ALA A 6 -9.10 -16.13 -1.59
N ALA A 7 -9.75 -17.03 -0.85
CA ALA A 7 -10.40 -18.21 -1.43
C ALA A 7 -11.60 -17.88 -2.35
N LEU A 8 -12.15 -16.69 -2.24
CA LEU A 8 -13.27 -16.20 -3.06
C LEU A 8 -12.82 -15.36 -4.25
N ASN A 9 -11.58 -14.90 -4.23
CA ASN A 9 -11.03 -14.00 -5.25
C ASN A 9 -10.56 -14.81 -6.47
N LYS A 10 -10.99 -14.39 -7.65
CA LYS A 10 -10.72 -15.09 -8.91
C LYS A 10 -10.07 -14.20 -9.97
N THR A 11 -10.07 -12.89 -9.78
CA THR A 11 -9.47 -11.94 -10.72
C THR A 11 -8.10 -11.46 -10.22
N ALA A 12 -7.25 -11.03 -11.15
CA ALA A 12 -5.97 -10.42 -10.78
C ALA A 12 -6.16 -9.16 -9.92
N ASP A 13 -7.20 -8.40 -10.21
CA ASP A 13 -7.57 -7.18 -9.46
C ASP A 13 -7.87 -7.48 -8.00
N ASP A 14 -8.71 -8.49 -7.74
CA ASP A 14 -9.05 -8.92 -6.38
C ASP A 14 -7.85 -9.48 -5.63
N ILE A 15 -7.05 -10.31 -6.32
CA ILE A 15 -5.83 -10.90 -5.74
C ILE A 15 -4.88 -9.80 -5.28
N CYS A 16 -4.62 -8.79 -6.10
CA CYS A 16 -3.73 -7.69 -5.73
C CYS A 16 -4.25 -6.91 -4.51
N ALA A 17 -5.53 -6.55 -4.50
CA ALA A 17 -6.11 -5.78 -3.39
C ALA A 17 -6.05 -6.55 -2.06
N VAL A 18 -6.45 -7.81 -2.06
CA VAL A 18 -6.45 -8.64 -0.84
C VAL A 18 -5.04 -8.97 -0.37
N THR A 19 -4.15 -9.31 -1.30
CA THR A 19 -2.76 -9.67 -0.97
C THR A 19 -2.01 -8.50 -0.36
N ASP A 20 -2.21 -7.28 -0.84
CA ASP A 20 -1.56 -6.09 -0.30
C ASP A 20 -1.90 -5.87 1.19
N TRP A 21 -3.18 -5.85 1.53
CA TRP A 21 -3.61 -5.68 2.92
C TRP A 21 -3.26 -6.87 3.82
N HIS A 22 -3.30 -8.07 3.29
CA HIS A 22 -2.89 -9.28 4.00
C HIS A 22 -1.39 -9.25 4.30
N TYR A 23 -0.57 -8.90 3.31
CA TYR A 23 0.88 -8.75 3.44
C TYR A 23 1.24 -7.76 4.55
N MET A 24 0.69 -6.54 4.51
CA MET A 24 0.94 -5.54 5.56
C MET A 24 0.53 -6.01 6.95
N THR A 25 -0.60 -6.73 7.04
CA THR A 25 -1.08 -7.28 8.32
C THR A 25 -0.12 -8.31 8.87
N LEU A 26 0.36 -9.25 8.06
CA LEU A 26 1.33 -10.26 8.47
C LEU A 26 2.66 -9.63 8.88
N LYS A 27 3.16 -8.66 8.14
CA LYS A 27 4.38 -7.92 8.49
C LYS A 27 4.26 -7.23 9.86
N ARG A 28 3.12 -6.58 10.13
CA ARG A 28 2.86 -5.94 11.43
C ARG A 28 2.75 -6.94 12.59
N LEU A 29 2.38 -8.18 12.30
CA LEU A 29 2.33 -9.28 13.28
C LEU A 29 3.68 -10.01 13.44
N GLY A 30 4.72 -9.60 12.72
CA GLY A 30 6.03 -10.25 12.73
C GLY A 30 6.06 -11.61 12.02
N LYS A 31 5.07 -11.89 11.15
CA LYS A 31 4.92 -13.14 10.41
C LYS A 31 5.59 -13.04 9.03
N ASP A 32 6.89 -12.81 9.03
CA ASP A 32 7.64 -12.47 7.82
C ASP A 32 7.65 -13.59 6.78
N GLU A 33 7.76 -14.86 7.20
CA GLU A 33 7.73 -16.00 6.28
C GLU A 33 6.36 -16.17 5.61
N GLU A 34 5.28 -16.01 6.37
CA GLU A 34 3.92 -16.08 5.83
C GLU A 34 3.67 -14.90 4.86
N ALA A 35 4.15 -13.71 5.19
CA ALA A 35 4.05 -12.54 4.35
C ALA A 35 4.82 -12.75 3.02
N ALA A 36 6.05 -13.25 3.07
CA ALA A 36 6.86 -13.51 1.88
C ALA A 36 6.17 -14.48 0.92
N LYS A 37 5.54 -15.55 1.44
CA LYS A 37 4.81 -16.53 0.62
C LYS A 37 3.65 -15.92 -0.17
N LEU A 38 2.98 -14.89 0.36
CA LEU A 38 1.92 -14.21 -0.37
C LEU A 38 2.41 -13.53 -1.66
N LEU A 39 3.67 -13.10 -1.68
CA LEU A 39 4.25 -12.45 -2.85
C LEU A 39 4.60 -13.43 -3.97
N ASP A 40 4.60 -14.75 -3.72
CA ASP A 40 4.89 -15.76 -4.75
C ASP A 40 3.84 -15.72 -5.87
N GLU A 41 2.59 -15.40 -5.55
CA GLU A 41 1.49 -15.27 -6.50
C GLU A 41 1.55 -13.99 -7.34
N ILE A 42 2.37 -13.01 -6.94
CA ILE A 42 2.51 -11.74 -7.65
C ILE A 42 3.60 -11.87 -8.70
N THR A 43 3.20 -11.86 -9.97
CA THR A 43 4.08 -11.94 -11.13
C THR A 43 4.24 -10.60 -11.84
N GLU A 44 5.21 -10.47 -12.75
CA GLU A 44 5.45 -9.22 -13.49
C GLU A 44 4.35 -8.88 -14.49
N ASP A 45 3.62 -9.89 -14.97
CA ASP A 45 2.64 -9.78 -16.07
C ASP A 45 1.20 -10.09 -15.62
N MET A 46 0.83 -9.69 -14.39
CA MET A 46 -0.54 -9.90 -13.93
C MET A 46 -1.53 -9.06 -14.78
N PRO A 47 -2.63 -9.66 -15.26
CA PRO A 47 -3.63 -8.97 -16.07
C PRO A 47 -4.55 -8.11 -15.20
N VAL A 48 -3.99 -7.09 -14.55
CA VAL A 48 -4.75 -6.13 -13.74
C VAL A 48 -5.39 -5.11 -14.66
N SER A 49 -6.70 -4.93 -14.53
CA SER A 49 -7.51 -4.08 -15.42
C SER A 49 -8.03 -2.81 -14.77
N ASP A 50 -8.23 -2.82 -13.46
CA ASP A 50 -8.75 -1.69 -12.69
C ASP A 50 -7.61 -0.77 -12.19
N GLU A 51 -7.80 0.56 -12.28
CA GLU A 51 -6.78 1.53 -11.86
C GLU A 51 -6.47 1.44 -10.36
N VAL A 52 -7.47 1.21 -9.52
CA VAL A 52 -7.28 1.09 -8.07
C VAL A 52 -6.53 -0.20 -7.75
N ALA A 53 -6.91 -1.31 -8.38
CA ALA A 53 -6.20 -2.58 -8.27
C ALA A 53 -4.77 -2.47 -8.79
N ASN A 54 -4.53 -1.70 -9.86
CA ASN A 54 -3.18 -1.44 -10.35
C ASN A 54 -2.32 -0.70 -9.31
N SER A 55 -2.89 0.23 -8.55
CA SER A 55 -2.16 0.87 -7.45
C SER A 55 -1.69 -0.15 -6.41
N TYR A 56 -2.52 -1.12 -6.04
CA TYR A 56 -2.12 -2.23 -5.16
C TYR A 56 -1.07 -3.14 -5.79
N TYR A 57 -1.23 -3.46 -7.06
CA TYR A 57 -0.25 -4.26 -7.79
C TYR A 57 1.14 -3.61 -7.81
N GLN A 58 1.22 -2.31 -8.06
CA GLN A 58 2.49 -1.59 -8.04
C GLN A 58 3.12 -1.57 -6.63
N ARG A 59 2.33 -1.46 -5.57
CA ARG A 59 2.81 -1.59 -4.19
C ARG A 59 3.40 -2.98 -3.92
N LEU A 60 2.70 -4.04 -4.35
CA LEU A 60 3.18 -5.43 -4.22
C LEU A 60 4.48 -5.66 -4.97
N ARG A 61 4.67 -5.04 -6.13
CA ARG A 61 5.94 -5.08 -6.87
C ARG A 61 7.07 -4.44 -6.07
N VAL A 62 6.79 -3.35 -5.35
CA VAL A 62 7.77 -2.75 -4.42
C VAL A 62 8.09 -3.70 -3.27
N TYR A 63 7.09 -4.31 -2.65
CA TYR A 63 7.31 -5.27 -1.55
C TYR A 63 8.13 -6.48 -2.00
N LYS A 64 7.94 -6.93 -3.21
CA LYS A 64 8.68 -8.05 -3.81
C LYS A 64 10.09 -7.65 -4.29
N GLY A 65 10.44 -6.37 -4.32
CA GLY A 65 11.73 -5.87 -4.78
C GLY A 65 11.85 -5.74 -6.30
N LEU A 66 10.74 -5.82 -7.04
CA LEU A 66 10.68 -5.68 -8.50
C LEU A 66 10.63 -4.22 -8.96
N ARG A 67 10.36 -3.30 -8.05
CA ARG A 67 10.22 -1.88 -8.34
C ARG A 67 10.71 -1.02 -7.17
N ALA A 68 11.42 0.07 -7.46
CA ALA A 68 11.83 1.02 -6.43
C ALA A 68 10.63 1.86 -5.95
N PRO A 69 10.48 2.11 -4.63
CA PRO A 69 9.33 2.82 -4.07
C PRO A 69 9.19 4.25 -4.61
N GLU A 70 10.29 4.92 -4.89
CA GLU A 70 10.32 6.29 -5.42
C GLU A 70 9.67 6.41 -6.80
N THR A 71 9.62 5.32 -7.56
CA THR A 71 9.05 5.30 -8.91
C THR A 71 7.53 5.32 -8.93
N LEU A 72 6.86 5.14 -7.78
CA LEU A 72 5.40 5.15 -7.69
C LEU A 72 4.79 6.57 -7.79
N PHE A 73 5.58 7.62 -7.66
CA PHE A 73 5.11 9.02 -7.59
C PHE A 73 5.39 9.82 -8.86
N THR A 74 5.50 9.17 -10.02
CA THR A 74 5.87 9.82 -11.28
C THR A 74 4.73 10.54 -12.00
N ASN A 75 3.49 10.34 -11.58
CA ASN A 75 2.31 10.94 -12.21
C ASN A 75 1.88 12.22 -11.45
N ALA A 76 2.24 13.37 -12.00
CA ALA A 76 1.77 14.68 -11.54
C ALA A 76 0.61 15.15 -12.44
N GLY A 77 -0.63 14.84 -12.05
CA GLY A 77 -1.83 15.31 -12.72
C GLY A 77 -2.99 15.46 -11.71
N ASP A 78 -4.15 15.94 -12.15
CA ASP A 78 -5.31 16.15 -11.27
C ASP A 78 -5.85 14.86 -10.60
N GLY A 79 -5.51 13.68 -11.12
CA GLY A 79 -5.71 12.38 -10.48
C GLY A 79 -4.63 12.00 -9.47
N ALA A 80 -3.53 12.73 -9.40
CA ALA A 80 -2.37 12.42 -8.57
C ALA A 80 -2.68 12.36 -7.06
N GLY A 81 -3.73 13.04 -6.62
CA GLY A 81 -4.11 13.07 -5.20
C GLY A 81 -4.47 11.69 -4.67
N LEU A 82 -5.34 10.94 -5.35
CA LEU A 82 -5.72 9.60 -4.91
C LEU A 82 -4.58 8.61 -5.02
N ASP A 83 -3.79 8.67 -6.08
CA ASP A 83 -2.59 7.85 -6.25
C ASP A 83 -1.56 8.10 -5.16
N VAL A 84 -1.27 9.36 -4.84
CA VAL A 84 -0.37 9.71 -3.73
C VAL A 84 -0.88 9.17 -2.41
N ILE A 85 -2.19 9.20 -2.17
CA ILE A 85 -2.77 8.67 -0.93
C ILE A 85 -2.68 7.14 -0.89
N THR A 86 -3.09 6.46 -1.95
CA THR A 86 -3.12 5.00 -2.01
C THR A 86 -1.70 4.42 -2.03
N GLN A 87 -0.88 4.87 -2.95
CA GLN A 87 0.49 4.38 -3.11
C GLN A 87 1.40 4.88 -1.99
N GLY A 88 1.24 6.14 -1.56
CA GLY A 88 2.00 6.71 -0.47
C GLY A 88 1.84 5.97 0.85
N PHE A 89 0.63 5.52 1.17
CA PHE A 89 0.42 4.68 2.35
C PHE A 89 1.18 3.35 2.25
N GLY A 90 1.19 2.71 1.07
CA GLY A 90 1.97 1.49 0.83
C GLY A 90 3.48 1.71 0.94
N VAL A 91 3.99 2.80 0.37
CA VAL A 91 5.41 3.17 0.46
C VAL A 91 5.81 3.52 1.90
N ALA A 92 4.96 4.20 2.64
CA ALA A 92 5.19 4.46 4.06
C ALA A 92 5.34 3.16 4.86
N ASN A 93 4.46 2.19 4.63
CA ASN A 93 4.58 0.86 5.26
C ASN A 93 5.85 0.13 4.80
N TYR A 94 6.21 0.19 3.52
CA TYR A 94 7.44 -0.40 3.02
C TYR A 94 8.66 0.15 3.77
N TYR A 95 8.79 1.46 3.92
CA TYR A 95 9.90 2.05 4.64
C TYR A 95 9.93 1.62 6.10
N ARG A 96 8.78 1.65 6.79
CA ARG A 96 8.68 1.24 8.19
C ARG A 96 8.99 -0.24 8.40
N MET A 97 8.49 -1.11 7.53
CA MET A 97 8.78 -2.55 7.57
C MET A 97 10.25 -2.89 7.29
N ASN A 98 11.00 -1.98 6.67
CA ASN A 98 12.43 -2.11 6.39
C ASN A 98 13.32 -1.25 7.31
N GLY A 99 12.81 -0.84 8.47
CA GLY A 99 13.57 -0.12 9.48
C GLY A 99 13.86 1.34 9.18
N GLN A 100 13.24 1.91 8.14
CA GLN A 100 13.36 3.32 7.75
C GLN A 100 12.18 4.13 8.33
N GLU A 101 12.04 4.13 9.66
CA GLU A 101 10.88 4.68 10.35
C GLU A 101 10.65 6.17 10.03
N GLU A 102 11.72 6.99 10.02
CA GLU A 102 11.62 8.43 9.73
C GLU A 102 11.03 8.70 8.36
N LYS A 103 11.52 8.00 7.32
CA LYS A 103 10.99 8.11 5.95
C LYS A 103 9.53 7.67 5.86
N GLY A 104 9.19 6.60 6.57
CA GLY A 104 7.82 6.11 6.63
C GLY A 104 6.87 7.13 7.27
N VAL A 105 7.27 7.73 8.39
CA VAL A 105 6.49 8.77 9.08
C VAL A 105 6.33 10.03 8.21
N GLU A 106 7.39 10.47 7.55
CA GLU A 106 7.33 11.60 6.61
C GLU A 106 6.33 11.33 5.47
N MET A 107 6.36 10.11 4.93
CA MET A 107 5.41 9.72 3.88
C MET A 107 3.96 9.63 4.41
N LEU A 108 3.72 9.13 5.63
CA LEU A 108 2.38 9.16 6.24
C LEU A 108 1.86 10.59 6.38
N LYS A 109 2.69 11.53 6.83
CA LYS A 109 2.34 12.95 6.93
C LYS A 109 1.99 13.54 5.56
N LYS A 110 2.75 13.19 4.52
CA LYS A 110 2.48 13.61 3.14
C LYS A 110 1.13 13.06 2.63
N VAL A 111 0.82 11.80 2.92
CA VAL A 111 -0.47 11.18 2.56
C VAL A 111 -1.63 11.94 3.19
N VAL A 112 -1.56 12.23 4.50
CA VAL A 112 -2.60 12.97 5.21
C VAL A 112 -2.74 14.38 4.67
N TYR A 113 -1.63 15.11 4.51
CA TYR A 113 -1.63 16.46 3.96
C TYR A 113 -2.28 16.51 2.57
N THR A 114 -1.89 15.59 1.67
CA THR A 114 -2.47 15.52 0.32
C THR A 114 -3.97 15.27 0.36
N ALA A 115 -4.43 14.39 1.24
CA ALA A 115 -5.85 14.08 1.39
C ALA A 115 -6.66 15.28 1.92
N GLU A 116 -6.12 15.99 2.90
CA GLU A 116 -6.76 17.16 3.51
C GLU A 116 -6.89 18.35 2.55
N HIS A 117 -5.94 18.48 1.63
CA HIS A 117 -5.93 19.53 0.60
C HIS A 117 -6.55 19.08 -0.73
N SER A 118 -7.32 18.00 -0.72
CA SER A 118 -8.02 17.44 -1.87
C SER A 118 -9.41 16.93 -1.49
N LYS A 119 -10.17 16.47 -2.50
CA LYS A 119 -11.48 15.82 -2.27
C LYS A 119 -11.38 14.41 -1.65
N TRP A 120 -10.17 13.90 -1.44
CA TRP A 120 -9.92 12.51 -1.04
C TRP A 120 -9.67 12.31 0.46
N TYR A 121 -10.12 13.23 1.29
CA TYR A 121 -9.94 13.20 2.76
C TYR A 121 -10.53 11.93 3.44
N ALA A 122 -11.49 11.26 2.81
CA ALA A 122 -12.09 10.02 3.29
C ALA A 122 -11.48 8.75 2.64
N ALA A 123 -10.46 8.90 1.79
CA ALA A 123 -9.79 7.74 1.19
C ALA A 123 -9.17 6.84 2.27
N PHE A 124 -9.26 5.54 2.06
CA PHE A 124 -8.83 4.54 3.06
C PHE A 124 -7.36 4.70 3.46
N GLY A 125 -6.47 5.00 2.51
CA GLY A 125 -5.05 5.27 2.80
C GLY A 125 -4.85 6.47 3.74
N CYS A 126 -5.66 7.52 3.63
CA CYS A 126 -5.63 8.65 4.56
C CYS A 126 -6.09 8.25 5.96
N LEU A 127 -7.20 7.54 6.07
CA LEU A 127 -7.73 7.09 7.37
C LEU A 127 -6.73 6.17 8.07
N ALA A 128 -6.13 5.25 7.34
CA ALA A 128 -5.10 4.35 7.87
C ALA A 128 -3.82 5.11 8.28
N ALA A 129 -3.37 6.09 7.48
CA ALA A 129 -2.21 6.91 7.80
C ALA A 129 -2.43 7.73 9.09
N ARG A 130 -3.62 8.30 9.29
CA ARG A 130 -3.97 9.01 10.52
C ARG A 130 -3.92 8.11 11.75
N VAL A 131 -4.44 6.89 11.64
CA VAL A 131 -4.38 5.91 12.74
C VAL A 131 -2.94 5.55 13.05
N ASP A 132 -2.11 5.30 12.04
CA ASP A 132 -0.70 4.97 12.24
C ASP A 132 0.06 6.13 12.89
N LEU A 133 -0.11 7.38 12.41
CA LEU A 133 0.51 8.56 13.03
C LEU A 133 0.08 8.76 14.48
N LYS A 134 -1.19 8.55 14.79
CA LYS A 134 -1.70 8.63 16.17
C LYS A 134 -1.03 7.57 17.06
N ASN A 135 -0.93 6.34 16.58
CA ASN A 135 -0.35 5.24 17.35
C ASN A 135 1.14 5.43 17.67
N ILE A 136 1.87 6.17 16.86
CA ILE A 136 3.28 6.52 17.10
C ILE A 136 3.48 7.90 17.74
N GLY A 137 2.42 8.57 18.15
CA GLY A 137 2.48 9.88 18.81
C GLY A 137 2.86 11.06 17.90
N GLN A 138 2.60 10.95 16.60
CA GLN A 138 2.93 11.94 15.56
C GLN A 138 1.68 12.63 14.96
N ALA A 139 0.53 12.38 15.53
CA ALA A 139 -0.72 12.99 15.06
C ALA A 139 -0.83 14.47 15.47
#